data_5f0eedf05074ebe1970fc3bd7611491a
#
_entry.id   5f0eedf05074ebe1970fc3bd7611491a
#
_cell.length_a   1.000
_cell.length_b   1.000
_cell.length_c   1.000
_cell.angle_alpha   90.00
_cell.angle_beta   90.00
_cell.angle_gamma   90.00
#
_symmetry.space_group_name_H-M   'P 1'
#
loop_
_entity.id
_entity.type
_entity.pdbx_description
1 polymer ?
#
loop_
_entity_poly.entity_id
_entity_poly.type
_entity_poly.pdbx_seq_one_letter_code
_entity_poly.pdbx_strand_id
1 'polypeptide(L)'
;RWQEHTKLNEISRKEALSAEDAYMERVQANVTETDTIFNPLDNKTYEATSKNRGRRDLDQRSSAVKKLIQKWATQDLMEVYAQMPKNRLVLHDIWHKELFGPRSVRITIAGTSWNPIKDLIKEGKSHRQGSAGDIHGIKELIARRPDVFYYIGMFSPTGWEEECRQHLLGENYLIALSDSVQDGWRTWFAQDPRWQSGTRLFDLTSDEEKIEAIQLFVRRNTGRILMDELTEDLLLDRLGYPVPIVREALENIAKEDPFLKFDTKTRPYRLVRIYR
;
A
#
# COMPACT_ATOMS: atom_id res chain seq x y z
N ARG A 1 12.75 -9.70 19.93
CA ARG A 1 13.77 -10.13 18.94
C ARG A 1 13.07 -10.90 17.84
N TRP A 2 12.62 -10.21 16.80
CA TRP A 2 12.12 -10.83 15.57
C TRP A 2 13.23 -10.64 14.53
N GLN A 3 14.15 -11.59 14.47
CA GLN A 3 14.94 -11.84 13.26
C GLN A 3 14.15 -12.88 12.47
N GLU A 4 13.12 -12.46 11.77
CA GLU A 4 12.67 -13.21 10.60
C GLU A 4 13.71 -12.95 9.50
N HIS A 5 14.43 -13.99 9.16
CA HIS A 5 15.19 -14.04 7.91
C HIS A 5 14.20 -13.80 6.79
N THR A 6 14.12 -12.56 6.33
CA THR A 6 13.38 -12.20 5.11
C THR A 6 14.09 -12.96 3.99
N LYS A 7 13.56 -14.11 3.57
CA LYS A 7 13.99 -14.71 2.32
C LYS A 7 13.82 -13.65 1.27
N LEU A 8 14.92 -13.21 0.66
CA LEU A 8 14.90 -12.30 -0.48
C LEU A 8 14.03 -12.96 -1.54
N ASN A 9 12.91 -12.35 -1.89
CA ASN A 9 12.02 -12.90 -2.89
C ASN A 9 12.67 -12.73 -4.26
N GLU A 10 13.14 -13.84 -4.83
CA GLU A 10 13.49 -13.87 -6.25
C GLU A 10 12.21 -13.73 -7.07
N ILE A 11 12.18 -12.80 -8.01
CA ILE A 11 11.01 -12.54 -8.84
C ILE A 11 11.39 -12.59 -10.33
N SER A 12 10.54 -13.21 -11.13
CA SER A 12 10.65 -13.23 -12.59
C SER A 12 10.03 -11.98 -13.23
N ARG A 13 10.28 -11.78 -14.53
CA ARG A 13 9.67 -10.68 -15.32
C ARG A 13 8.15 -10.65 -15.23
N LYS A 14 7.50 -11.80 -15.42
CA LYS A 14 6.04 -11.93 -15.43
C LYS A 14 5.44 -11.66 -14.04
N GLU A 15 6.06 -12.19 -12.99
CA GLU A 15 5.62 -11.94 -11.61
C GLU A 15 5.78 -10.46 -11.26
N ALA A 16 6.89 -9.84 -11.63
CA ALA A 16 7.12 -8.41 -11.41
C ALA A 16 6.08 -7.53 -12.14
N LEU A 17 5.74 -7.88 -13.40
CA LEU A 17 4.70 -7.18 -14.16
C LEU A 17 3.33 -7.36 -13.51
N SER A 18 2.96 -8.59 -13.16
CA SER A 18 1.67 -8.88 -12.52
C SER A 18 1.54 -8.17 -11.18
N ALA A 19 2.60 -8.15 -10.37
CA ALA A 19 2.62 -7.45 -9.10
C ALA A 19 2.53 -5.93 -9.25
N GLU A 20 3.21 -5.36 -10.26
CA GLU A 20 3.10 -3.93 -10.60
C GLU A 20 1.66 -3.56 -11.00
N ASP A 21 1.04 -4.36 -11.87
CA ASP A 21 -0.32 -4.11 -12.34
C ASP A 21 -1.33 -4.20 -11.18
N ALA A 22 -1.24 -5.24 -10.35
CA ALA A 22 -2.11 -5.42 -9.18
C ALA A 22 -1.96 -4.26 -8.17
N TYR A 23 -0.72 -3.82 -7.90
CA TYR A 23 -0.47 -2.65 -7.06
C TYR A 23 -1.11 -1.38 -7.61
N MET A 24 -0.90 -1.10 -8.90
CA MET A 24 -1.43 0.12 -9.53
C MET A 24 -2.96 0.13 -9.58
N GLU A 25 -3.58 -1.03 -9.81
CA GLU A 25 -5.04 -1.19 -9.77
C GLU A 25 -5.59 -0.93 -8.38
N ARG A 26 -4.96 -1.47 -7.33
CA ARG A 26 -5.40 -1.28 -5.95
C ARG A 26 -5.28 0.19 -5.52
N VAL A 27 -4.14 0.83 -5.77
CA VAL A 27 -3.97 2.27 -5.48
C VAL A 27 -4.99 3.11 -6.25
N GLN A 28 -5.25 2.78 -7.51
CA GLN A 28 -6.26 3.47 -8.32
C GLN A 28 -7.66 3.33 -7.71
N ALA A 29 -8.05 2.14 -7.25
CA ALA A 29 -9.31 1.89 -6.59
C ALA A 29 -9.43 2.73 -5.31
N ASN A 30 -8.44 2.64 -4.41
CA ASN A 30 -8.41 3.38 -3.15
C ASN A 30 -8.52 4.91 -3.36
N VAL A 31 -7.78 5.45 -4.35
CA VAL A 31 -7.86 6.87 -4.70
C VAL A 31 -9.25 7.22 -5.25
N THR A 32 -9.88 6.32 -6.01
CA THR A 32 -11.20 6.56 -6.59
C THR A 32 -12.30 6.57 -5.53
N GLU A 33 -12.20 5.73 -4.53
CA GLU A 33 -13.12 5.63 -3.39
C GLU A 33 -12.93 6.72 -2.33
N THR A 34 -11.83 7.49 -2.43
CA THR A 34 -11.56 8.58 -1.48
C THR A 34 -12.33 9.84 -1.86
N ASP A 35 -13.28 10.25 -1.01
CA ASP A 35 -14.09 11.45 -1.20
C ASP A 35 -13.39 12.72 -0.70
N THR A 36 -12.60 12.61 0.35
CA THR A 36 -11.91 13.74 0.98
C THR A 36 -10.51 13.37 1.39
N ILE A 37 -9.60 14.35 1.33
CA ILE A 37 -8.20 14.16 1.74
C ILE A 37 -7.69 15.37 2.51
N PHE A 38 -6.95 15.13 3.59
CA PHE A 38 -6.34 16.14 4.41
C PHE A 38 -5.05 16.66 3.78
N ASN A 39 -4.83 17.97 3.82
CA ASN A 39 -3.58 18.62 3.41
C ASN A 39 -2.83 19.16 4.64
N PRO A 40 -1.72 18.55 5.02
CA PRO A 40 -0.93 18.97 6.17
C PRO A 40 -0.27 20.36 6.03
N LEU A 41 -0.07 20.87 4.79
CA LEU A 41 0.57 22.18 4.59
C LEU A 41 -0.31 23.34 5.03
N ASP A 42 -1.62 23.25 4.82
CA ASP A 42 -2.56 24.30 5.15
C ASP A 42 -3.61 23.90 6.19
N ASN A 43 -3.48 22.68 6.72
CA ASN A 43 -4.35 22.09 7.74
C ASN A 43 -5.84 22.05 7.32
N LYS A 44 -6.11 21.77 6.04
CA LYS A 44 -7.45 21.73 5.46
C LYS A 44 -7.74 20.37 4.84
N THR A 45 -9.03 20.02 4.81
CA THR A 45 -9.52 18.85 4.07
C THR A 45 -10.12 19.30 2.73
N TYR A 46 -9.73 18.63 1.66
CA TYR A 46 -10.16 18.90 0.29
C TYR A 46 -11.04 17.76 -0.23
N GLU A 47 -12.05 18.11 -1.01
CA GLU A 47 -12.84 17.14 -1.77
C GLU A 47 -11.97 16.49 -2.85
N ALA A 48 -11.95 15.17 -2.89
CA ALA A 48 -11.21 14.37 -3.86
C ALA A 48 -12.13 13.65 -4.87
N THR A 49 -13.32 14.22 -5.13
CA THR A 49 -14.29 13.70 -6.08
C THR A 49 -13.79 13.77 -7.52
N SER A 50 -14.43 13.06 -8.44
CA SER A 50 -14.09 13.06 -9.87
C SER A 50 -14.08 14.47 -10.50
N LYS A 51 -14.84 15.44 -9.94
CA LYS A 51 -14.87 16.84 -10.40
C LYS A 51 -13.61 17.61 -10.03
N ASN A 52 -12.99 17.26 -8.91
CA ASN A 52 -11.84 17.96 -8.33
C ASN A 52 -10.54 17.18 -8.46
N ARG A 53 -10.58 16.00 -9.08
CA ARG A 53 -9.44 15.11 -9.27
C ARG A 53 -9.12 14.96 -10.75
N GLY A 54 -7.84 15.07 -11.10
CA GLY A 54 -7.33 14.74 -12.43
C GLY A 54 -6.26 13.68 -12.33
N ARG A 55 -6.19 12.80 -13.34
CA ARG A 55 -5.18 11.76 -13.44
C ARG A 55 -4.17 12.12 -14.52
N ARG A 56 -2.89 11.88 -14.21
CA ARG A 56 -1.78 11.98 -15.15
C ARG A 56 -0.91 10.74 -15.06
N ASP A 57 -0.77 10.03 -16.16
CA ASP A 57 0.20 8.92 -16.26
C ASP A 57 1.51 9.49 -16.81
N LEU A 58 2.62 9.30 -16.09
CA LEU A 58 3.92 9.74 -16.55
C LEU A 58 4.61 8.60 -17.32
N ASP A 59 4.55 8.65 -18.64
CA ASP A 59 5.12 7.66 -19.54
C ASP A 59 6.65 7.69 -19.63
N GLN A 60 7.31 8.70 -19.03
CA GLN A 60 8.77 8.83 -19.10
C GLN A 60 9.52 7.61 -18.55
N ARG A 61 8.99 6.94 -17.54
CA ARG A 61 9.60 5.72 -16.96
C ARG A 61 9.42 4.53 -17.89
N SER A 62 8.24 4.36 -18.47
CA SER A 62 7.98 3.33 -19.47
C SER A 62 8.88 3.48 -20.69
N SER A 63 9.06 4.71 -21.16
CA SER A 63 9.98 5.01 -22.26
C SER A 63 11.45 4.70 -21.93
N ALA A 64 11.87 4.96 -20.69
CA ALA A 64 13.21 4.60 -20.22
C ALA A 64 13.40 3.07 -20.17
N VAL A 65 12.41 2.32 -19.67
CA VAL A 65 12.43 0.84 -19.68
C VAL A 65 12.55 0.31 -21.10
N LYS A 66 11.76 0.84 -22.05
CA LYS A 66 11.84 0.45 -23.48
C LYS A 66 13.24 0.64 -24.04
N LYS A 67 13.90 1.77 -23.76
CA LYS A 67 15.30 2.02 -24.21
C LYS A 67 16.27 1.02 -23.59
N LEU A 68 16.08 0.66 -22.30
CA LEU A 68 16.94 -0.33 -21.65
C LEU A 68 16.76 -1.72 -22.25
N ILE A 69 15.53 -2.13 -22.58
CA ILE A 69 15.25 -3.40 -23.25
C ILE A 69 15.95 -3.43 -24.61
N GLN A 70 15.81 -2.38 -25.43
CA GLN A 70 16.49 -2.27 -26.72
C GLN A 70 18.01 -2.37 -26.63
N LYS A 71 18.59 -1.85 -25.53
CA LYS A 71 20.05 -1.84 -25.31
C LYS A 71 20.60 -3.18 -24.80
N TRP A 72 19.84 -3.89 -23.97
CA TRP A 72 20.38 -5.00 -23.15
C TRP A 72 19.75 -6.36 -23.44
N ALA A 73 18.57 -6.43 -24.11
CA ALA A 73 17.95 -7.69 -24.40
C ALA A 73 18.74 -8.47 -25.44
N THR A 74 19.00 -9.74 -25.14
CA THR A 74 19.63 -10.73 -26.03
C THR A 74 18.60 -11.68 -26.65
N GLN A 75 17.34 -11.57 -26.23
CA GLN A 75 16.19 -12.36 -26.68
C GLN A 75 15.29 -11.52 -27.60
N ASP A 76 14.20 -12.11 -28.08
CA ASP A 76 13.19 -11.38 -28.83
C ASP A 76 12.69 -10.16 -28.04
N LEU A 77 12.91 -8.98 -28.64
CA LEU A 77 12.58 -7.70 -27.98
C LEU A 77 11.09 -7.56 -27.68
N MET A 78 10.23 -8.10 -28.54
CA MET A 78 8.78 -8.01 -28.35
C MET A 78 8.32 -8.89 -27.19
N GLU A 79 8.87 -10.09 -27.09
CA GLU A 79 8.57 -11.00 -25.98
C GLU A 79 9.06 -10.43 -24.65
N VAL A 80 10.30 -9.97 -24.60
CA VAL A 80 10.87 -9.32 -23.39
C VAL A 80 10.03 -8.11 -23.00
N TYR A 81 9.68 -7.25 -23.95
CA TYR A 81 8.87 -6.06 -23.67
C TYR A 81 7.48 -6.39 -23.12
N ALA A 82 6.84 -7.43 -23.64
CA ALA A 82 5.51 -7.87 -23.20
C ALA A 82 5.48 -8.42 -21.78
N GLN A 83 6.62 -8.95 -21.30
CA GLN A 83 6.74 -9.56 -19.97
C GLN A 83 7.35 -8.63 -18.91
N MET A 84 7.90 -7.48 -19.32
CA MET A 84 8.63 -6.58 -18.42
C MET A 84 7.71 -5.62 -17.67
N PRO A 85 7.95 -5.42 -16.36
CA PRO A 85 7.34 -4.30 -15.63
C PRO A 85 7.80 -2.97 -16.23
N LYS A 86 6.96 -1.95 -16.12
CA LYS A 86 7.16 -0.65 -16.77
C LYS A 86 7.65 0.43 -15.82
N ASN A 87 7.78 0.11 -14.52
CA ASN A 87 8.04 1.11 -13.47
C ASN A 87 7.05 2.29 -13.58
N ARG A 88 5.76 1.98 -13.59
CA ARG A 88 4.68 2.96 -13.80
C ARG A 88 4.70 4.05 -12.74
N LEU A 89 4.26 5.23 -13.13
CA LEU A 89 4.04 6.36 -12.24
C LEU A 89 2.73 7.05 -12.63
N VAL A 90 1.76 7.02 -11.73
CA VAL A 90 0.46 7.66 -11.90
C VAL A 90 0.30 8.72 -10.83
N LEU A 91 -0.11 9.91 -11.24
CA LEU A 91 -0.39 11.04 -10.36
C LEU A 91 -1.88 11.37 -10.40
N HIS A 92 -2.46 11.59 -9.23
CA HIS A 92 -3.81 12.11 -9.06
C HIS A 92 -3.72 13.48 -8.40
N ASP A 93 -3.98 14.51 -9.17
CA ASP A 93 -3.97 15.89 -8.70
C ASP A 93 -5.35 16.26 -8.14
N ILE A 94 -5.39 16.76 -6.92
CA ILE A 94 -6.58 17.30 -6.28
C ILE A 94 -6.54 18.81 -6.37
N TRP A 95 -7.53 19.38 -7.08
CA TRP A 95 -7.63 20.81 -7.29
C TRP A 95 -8.63 21.47 -6.35
N HIS A 96 -8.30 22.68 -5.97
CA HIS A 96 -9.21 23.58 -5.29
C HIS A 96 -9.36 24.89 -6.08
N LYS A 97 -10.57 25.40 -6.12
CA LYS A 97 -10.89 26.71 -6.70
C LYS A 97 -11.26 27.65 -5.56
N GLU A 98 -10.47 28.68 -5.37
CA GLU A 98 -10.84 29.77 -4.46
C GLU A 98 -11.94 30.63 -5.07
N LEU A 99 -12.72 31.33 -4.23
CA LEU A 99 -13.89 32.13 -4.65
C LEU A 99 -13.54 33.13 -5.76
N PHE A 100 -12.36 33.70 -5.73
CA PHE A 100 -11.89 34.72 -6.69
C PHE A 100 -10.54 34.38 -7.34
N GLY A 101 -10.11 33.13 -7.26
CA GLY A 101 -8.80 32.71 -7.75
C GLY A 101 -8.85 31.65 -8.85
N PRO A 102 -7.71 31.38 -9.50
CA PRO A 102 -7.58 30.26 -10.42
C PRO A 102 -7.66 28.94 -9.68
N ARG A 103 -8.05 27.89 -10.40
CA ARG A 103 -7.98 26.51 -9.89
C ARG A 103 -6.52 26.11 -9.71
N SER A 104 -6.14 25.65 -8.52
CA SER A 104 -4.77 25.24 -8.19
C SER A 104 -4.75 23.83 -7.61
N VAL A 105 -3.68 23.08 -7.91
CA VAL A 105 -3.42 21.79 -7.28
C VAL A 105 -2.98 22.04 -5.84
N ARG A 106 -3.63 21.37 -4.88
CA ARG A 106 -3.29 21.44 -3.45
C ARG A 106 -2.64 20.16 -2.95
N ILE A 107 -3.06 19.03 -3.49
CA ILE A 107 -2.53 17.71 -3.11
C ILE A 107 -2.29 16.92 -4.39
N THR A 108 -1.21 16.15 -4.41
CA THR A 108 -0.97 15.12 -5.42
C THR A 108 -0.79 13.78 -4.74
N ILE A 109 -1.59 12.79 -5.15
CA ILE A 109 -1.43 11.39 -4.75
C ILE A 109 -0.68 10.68 -5.87
N ALA A 110 0.46 10.08 -5.54
CA ALA A 110 1.31 9.40 -6.50
C ALA A 110 1.38 7.89 -6.19
N GLY A 111 1.02 7.06 -7.15
CA GLY A 111 1.31 5.62 -7.12
C GLY A 111 2.43 5.30 -8.09
N THR A 112 3.46 4.59 -7.63
CA THR A 112 4.59 4.21 -8.49
C THR A 112 5.18 2.87 -8.08
N SER A 113 5.74 2.16 -9.06
CA SER A 113 6.50 0.92 -8.86
C SER A 113 7.99 1.13 -9.13
N TRP A 114 8.79 0.37 -8.42
CA TRP A 114 10.21 0.21 -8.70
C TRP A 114 10.52 -1.27 -8.91
N ASN A 115 11.23 -1.58 -9.97
CA ASN A 115 11.66 -2.93 -10.29
C ASN A 115 13.13 -2.92 -10.73
N PRO A 116 13.90 -3.98 -10.47
CA PRO A 116 15.29 -4.11 -10.88
C PRO A 116 15.41 -4.41 -12.38
N ILE A 117 15.02 -3.44 -13.22
CA ILE A 117 14.84 -3.60 -14.68
C ILE A 117 16.05 -4.20 -15.38
N LYS A 118 17.28 -3.77 -15.01
CA LYS A 118 18.50 -4.27 -15.66
C LYS A 118 18.71 -5.77 -15.46
N ASP A 119 18.48 -6.25 -14.23
CA ASP A 119 18.64 -7.65 -13.89
C ASP A 119 17.54 -8.48 -14.57
N LEU A 120 16.30 -8.00 -14.52
CA LEU A 120 15.17 -8.63 -15.20
C LEU A 120 15.38 -8.74 -16.71
N ILE A 121 16.00 -7.75 -17.38
CA ILE A 121 16.33 -7.83 -18.82
C ILE A 121 17.39 -8.90 -19.04
N LYS A 122 18.49 -8.89 -18.28
CA LYS A 122 19.66 -9.74 -18.53
C LYS A 122 19.43 -11.19 -18.09
N GLU A 123 18.88 -11.38 -16.90
CA GLU A 123 18.83 -12.66 -16.22
C GLU A 123 17.42 -13.27 -16.18
N GLY A 124 16.40 -12.47 -16.54
CA GLY A 124 14.99 -12.89 -16.51
C GLY A 124 14.38 -12.89 -15.12
N LYS A 125 15.19 -12.72 -14.07
CA LYS A 125 14.82 -12.73 -12.66
C LYS A 125 15.73 -11.84 -11.84
N SER A 126 15.29 -11.45 -10.62
CA SER A 126 16.10 -10.68 -9.68
C SER A 126 15.59 -10.84 -8.25
N HIS A 127 16.48 -10.64 -7.30
CA HIS A 127 16.18 -10.50 -5.87
C HIS A 127 16.65 -9.15 -5.31
N ARG A 128 17.08 -8.23 -6.18
CA ARG A 128 17.60 -6.93 -5.78
C ARG A 128 16.50 -6.05 -5.21
N GLN A 129 16.69 -5.57 -3.98
CA GLN A 129 15.79 -4.64 -3.31
C GLN A 129 15.99 -3.20 -3.80
N GLY A 130 14.95 -2.39 -3.63
CA GLY A 130 15.02 -0.95 -3.86
C GLY A 130 15.82 -0.26 -2.76
N SER A 131 16.65 0.70 -3.14
CA SER A 131 17.56 1.43 -2.26
C SER A 131 17.05 2.83 -1.91
N ALA A 132 17.66 3.45 -0.91
CA ALA A 132 17.43 4.86 -0.57
C ALA A 132 17.67 5.81 -1.75
N GLY A 133 18.67 5.52 -2.60
CA GLY A 133 18.92 6.27 -3.83
C GLY A 133 17.78 6.17 -4.85
N ASP A 134 17.13 5.00 -4.95
CA ASP A 134 15.98 4.81 -5.82
C ASP A 134 14.77 5.62 -5.33
N ILE A 135 14.51 5.64 -4.01
CA ILE A 135 13.48 6.47 -3.39
C ILE A 135 13.72 7.95 -3.67
N HIS A 136 14.95 8.40 -3.45
CA HIS A 136 15.32 9.80 -3.69
C HIS A 136 15.06 10.20 -5.15
N GLY A 137 15.52 9.39 -6.11
CA GLY A 137 15.31 9.65 -7.53
C GLY A 137 13.84 9.70 -7.94
N ILE A 138 12.99 8.84 -7.38
CA ILE A 138 11.55 8.83 -7.63
C ILE A 138 10.89 10.07 -6.99
N LYS A 139 11.22 10.39 -5.74
CA LYS A 139 10.71 11.55 -5.03
C LYS A 139 11.01 12.85 -5.79
N GLU A 140 12.22 13.03 -6.30
CA GLU A 140 12.60 14.21 -7.10
C GLU A 140 11.79 14.36 -8.39
N LEU A 141 11.30 13.25 -8.96
CA LEU A 141 10.40 13.32 -10.11
C LEU A 141 8.99 13.79 -9.74
N ILE A 142 8.54 13.54 -8.52
CA ILE A 142 7.15 13.73 -8.08
C ILE A 142 7.01 15.04 -7.31
N ALA A 143 7.76 15.22 -6.23
CA ALA A 143 7.58 16.32 -5.27
C ALA A 143 8.36 17.57 -5.68
N ARG A 144 7.97 18.19 -6.81
CA ARG A 144 8.68 19.33 -7.41
C ARG A 144 8.19 20.70 -6.92
N ARG A 145 6.98 20.77 -6.37
CA ARG A 145 6.35 22.02 -6.00
C ARG A 145 6.21 22.12 -4.49
N PRO A 146 6.81 23.14 -3.84
CA PRO A 146 6.74 23.28 -2.38
C PRO A 146 5.34 23.66 -1.87
N ASP A 147 4.49 24.23 -2.72
CA ASP A 147 3.12 24.65 -2.43
C ASP A 147 2.07 23.51 -2.57
N VAL A 148 2.50 22.33 -2.95
CA VAL A 148 1.65 21.12 -3.10
C VAL A 148 2.09 20.07 -2.08
N PHE A 149 1.13 19.43 -1.43
CA PHE A 149 1.41 18.27 -0.59
C PHE A 149 1.34 16.97 -1.40
N TYR A 150 2.27 16.05 -1.14
CA TYR A 150 2.39 14.80 -1.88
C TYR A 150 2.21 13.60 -0.96
N TYR A 151 1.20 12.77 -1.25
CA TYR A 151 1.10 11.42 -0.74
C TYR A 151 1.68 10.47 -1.79
N ILE A 152 2.75 9.75 -1.46
CA ILE A 152 3.50 8.94 -2.43
C ILE A 152 3.52 7.49 -1.97
N GLY A 153 2.91 6.59 -2.74
CA GLY A 153 3.05 5.15 -2.58
C GLY A 153 4.09 4.61 -3.54
N MET A 154 5.08 3.90 -3.02
CA MET A 154 6.13 3.25 -3.80
C MET A 154 6.12 1.75 -3.55
N PHE A 155 5.99 0.97 -4.60
CA PHE A 155 5.96 -0.48 -4.54
C PHE A 155 7.23 -1.09 -5.13
N SER A 156 7.74 -2.12 -4.47
CA SER A 156 8.78 -3.00 -5.00
C SER A 156 8.43 -4.47 -4.76
N PRO A 157 8.34 -5.31 -5.79
CA PRO A 157 8.03 -6.73 -5.61
C PRO A 157 9.15 -7.52 -4.92
N THR A 158 10.38 -7.01 -4.96
CA THR A 158 11.56 -7.58 -4.29
C THR A 158 11.81 -6.98 -2.90
N GLY A 159 10.98 -6.01 -2.49
CA GLY A 159 11.13 -5.30 -1.23
C GLY A 159 12.08 -4.12 -1.27
N TRP A 160 12.31 -3.54 -0.12
CA TRP A 160 13.10 -2.34 0.11
C TRP A 160 14.19 -2.62 1.15
N GLU A 161 15.37 -2.04 0.94
CA GLU A 161 16.44 -2.04 1.95
C GLU A 161 15.97 -1.34 3.24
N GLU A 162 16.45 -1.78 4.40
CA GLU A 162 15.99 -1.26 5.69
C GLU A 162 16.21 0.25 5.85
N GLU A 163 17.30 0.76 5.30
CA GLU A 163 17.65 2.19 5.31
C GLU A 163 16.60 3.07 4.61
N CYS A 164 15.81 2.51 3.70
CA CYS A 164 14.75 3.21 3.00
C CYS A 164 13.71 3.82 3.94
N ARG A 165 13.49 3.22 5.12
CA ARG A 165 12.52 3.70 6.11
C ARG A 165 12.85 5.08 6.70
N GLN A 166 14.10 5.51 6.59
CA GLN A 166 14.55 6.82 7.09
C GLN A 166 14.18 7.98 6.15
N HIS A 167 13.72 7.67 4.92
CA HIS A 167 13.46 8.65 3.87
C HIS A 167 11.97 8.88 3.58
N LEU A 168 11.08 8.45 4.49
CA LEU A 168 9.63 8.45 4.26
C LEU A 168 8.96 9.79 4.50
N LEU A 169 9.63 10.75 5.12
CA LEU A 169 9.06 12.02 5.55
C LEU A 169 9.79 13.22 4.93
N GLY A 170 9.04 14.24 4.59
CA GLY A 170 9.53 15.57 4.21
C GLY A 170 8.54 16.66 4.59
N GLU A 171 8.88 17.92 4.33
CA GLU A 171 8.01 19.04 4.65
C GLU A 171 6.68 18.96 3.90
N ASN A 172 6.74 18.69 2.60
CA ASN A 172 5.58 18.65 1.72
C ASN A 172 5.29 17.27 1.13
N TYR A 173 5.84 16.19 1.69
CA TYR A 173 5.52 14.83 1.24
C TYR A 173 5.55 13.81 2.37
N LEU A 174 4.80 12.73 2.14
CA LEU A 174 4.84 11.49 2.90
C LEU A 174 4.95 10.31 1.93
N ILE A 175 5.82 9.35 2.25
CA ILE A 175 6.05 8.16 1.43
C ILE A 175 5.59 6.92 2.18
N ALA A 176 4.77 6.09 1.53
CA ALA A 176 4.45 4.73 1.91
C ALA A 176 5.26 3.77 1.05
N LEU A 177 5.97 2.83 1.66
CA LEU A 177 6.69 1.76 0.96
C LEU A 177 5.90 0.47 1.04
N SER A 178 5.63 -0.13 -0.10
CA SER A 178 4.93 -1.41 -0.19
C SER A 178 5.80 -2.47 -0.84
N ASP A 179 5.67 -3.71 -0.38
CA ASP A 179 6.29 -4.88 -0.98
C ASP A 179 5.33 -6.08 -1.01
N SER A 180 5.64 -7.06 -1.84
CA SER A 180 4.96 -8.35 -1.83
C SER A 180 5.56 -9.25 -0.75
N VAL A 181 4.71 -9.93 -0.01
CA VAL A 181 5.09 -10.98 0.94
C VAL A 181 4.37 -12.27 0.56
N GLN A 182 4.76 -13.39 1.19
CA GLN A 182 4.29 -14.72 0.82
C GLN A 182 2.76 -14.87 0.82
N ASP A 183 2.09 -14.13 1.71
CA ASP A 183 0.63 -14.18 1.91
C ASP A 183 -0.06 -12.82 1.67
N GLY A 184 0.47 -11.99 0.73
CA GLY A 184 -0.18 -10.72 0.39
C GLY A 184 0.78 -9.52 0.27
N TRP A 185 0.39 -8.42 0.86
CA TRP A 185 1.08 -7.14 0.78
C TRP A 185 1.54 -6.66 2.15
N ARG A 186 2.65 -5.95 2.18
CA ARG A 186 3.10 -5.24 3.36
C ARG A 186 3.35 -3.79 3.00
N THR A 187 2.79 -2.86 3.78
CA THR A 187 3.00 -1.42 3.58
C THR A 187 3.57 -0.80 4.85
N TRP A 188 4.59 0.02 4.68
CA TRP A 188 5.29 0.74 5.74
C TRP A 188 4.92 2.20 5.68
N PHE A 189 4.39 2.71 6.78
CA PHE A 189 4.14 4.11 7.00
C PHE A 189 5.07 4.60 8.11
N ALA A 190 5.67 5.78 7.94
CA ALA A 190 6.30 6.42 9.08
C ALA A 190 5.25 6.82 10.12
N GLN A 191 5.61 6.75 11.40
CA GLN A 191 4.74 7.22 12.49
C GLN A 191 4.69 8.75 12.46
N ASP A 192 3.74 9.31 11.73
CA ASP A 192 3.54 10.75 11.57
C ASP A 192 2.05 11.07 11.54
N PRO A 193 1.56 12.01 12.39
CA PRO A 193 0.15 12.35 12.47
C PRO A 193 -0.42 12.94 11.16
N ARG A 194 0.43 13.42 10.26
CA ARG A 194 0.02 13.91 8.93
C ARG A 194 -0.59 12.84 8.04
N TRP A 195 -0.35 11.55 8.33
CA TRP A 195 -0.96 10.46 7.58
C TRP A 195 -2.48 10.41 7.71
N GLN A 196 -3.06 10.70 8.87
CA GLN A 196 -4.51 10.70 9.13
C GLN A 196 -5.36 9.87 8.14
N SER A 197 -5.96 10.54 7.14
CA SER A 197 -6.74 9.90 6.08
C SER A 197 -5.89 9.30 4.95
N GLY A 198 -4.60 9.63 4.88
CA GLY A 198 -3.71 9.23 3.78
C GLY A 198 -3.32 7.75 3.76
N THR A 199 -3.37 7.07 4.90
CA THR A 199 -3.02 5.63 5.00
C THR A 199 -3.90 4.77 4.12
N ARG A 200 -5.20 5.09 3.99
CA ARG A 200 -6.14 4.34 3.14
C ARG A 200 -5.76 4.35 1.67
N LEU A 201 -5.05 5.37 1.19
CA LEU A 201 -4.64 5.47 -0.21
C LEU A 201 -3.71 4.32 -0.62
N PHE A 202 -2.93 3.80 0.33
CA PHE A 202 -1.90 2.77 0.09
C PHE A 202 -2.12 1.52 0.95
N ASP A 203 -3.31 1.36 1.50
CA ASP A 203 -3.75 0.11 2.11
C ASP A 203 -4.09 -0.88 0.99
N LEU A 204 -3.19 -1.82 0.76
CA LEU A 204 -3.28 -2.76 -0.35
C LEU A 204 -4.08 -4.02 0.00
N THR A 205 -4.40 -4.20 1.28
CA THR A 205 -5.17 -5.35 1.77
C THR A 205 -6.66 -5.04 1.66
N SER A 206 -7.44 -5.89 1.01
CA SER A 206 -8.90 -5.74 0.95
C SER A 206 -9.53 -6.01 2.31
N ASP A 207 -10.77 -5.56 2.51
CA ASP A 207 -11.47 -5.80 3.76
C ASP A 207 -11.76 -7.30 3.96
N GLU A 208 -12.03 -8.04 2.87
CA GLU A 208 -12.17 -9.49 2.87
C GLU A 208 -10.88 -10.19 3.30
N GLU A 209 -9.73 -9.79 2.75
CA GLU A 209 -8.41 -10.33 3.13
C GLU A 209 -8.09 -10.05 4.61
N LYS A 210 -8.47 -8.87 5.13
CA LYS A 210 -8.33 -8.53 6.55
C LYS A 210 -9.21 -9.42 7.42
N ILE A 211 -10.47 -9.63 7.01
CA ILE A 211 -11.40 -10.53 7.71
C ILE A 211 -10.84 -11.95 7.75
N GLU A 212 -10.36 -12.49 6.62
CA GLU A 212 -9.74 -13.80 6.56
C GLU A 212 -8.50 -13.90 7.47
N ALA A 213 -7.66 -12.88 7.49
CA ALA A 213 -6.49 -12.83 8.37
C ALA A 213 -6.89 -12.85 9.86
N ILE A 214 -7.95 -12.14 10.24
CA ILE A 214 -8.50 -12.17 11.60
C ILE A 214 -9.04 -13.58 11.92
N GLN A 215 -9.81 -14.17 11.03
CA GLN A 215 -10.35 -15.53 11.21
C GLN A 215 -9.23 -16.55 11.40
N LEU A 216 -8.17 -16.47 10.58
CA LEU A 216 -7.02 -17.35 10.71
C LEU A 216 -6.28 -17.14 12.03
N PHE A 217 -6.10 -15.87 12.46
CA PHE A 217 -5.51 -15.56 13.75
C PHE A 217 -6.31 -16.15 14.90
N VAL A 218 -7.64 -16.00 14.88
CA VAL A 218 -8.55 -16.57 15.88
C VAL A 218 -8.45 -18.09 15.92
N ARG A 219 -8.50 -18.76 14.77
CA ARG A 219 -8.35 -20.23 14.66
C ARG A 219 -7.03 -20.74 15.23
N ARG A 220 -5.94 -20.00 15.03
CA ARG A 220 -4.61 -20.34 15.60
C ARG A 220 -4.49 -20.07 17.11
N ASN A 221 -5.37 -19.26 17.63
CA ASN A 221 -5.38 -18.83 19.05
C ASN A 221 -6.63 -19.28 19.81
N THR A 222 -7.23 -20.42 19.42
CA THR A 222 -8.45 -20.96 20.06
C THR A 222 -8.31 -21.17 21.57
N GLY A 223 -7.11 -21.47 22.07
CA GLY A 223 -6.84 -21.56 23.50
C GLY A 223 -7.12 -20.27 24.28
N ARG A 224 -6.93 -19.11 23.67
CA ARG A 224 -7.24 -17.78 24.28
C ARG A 224 -8.74 -17.52 24.40
N ILE A 225 -9.57 -18.13 23.52
CA ILE A 225 -11.02 -18.05 23.64
C ILE A 225 -11.48 -18.74 24.91
N LEU A 226 -10.86 -19.88 25.27
CA LEU A 226 -11.17 -20.61 26.48
C LEU A 226 -10.83 -19.85 27.77
N MET A 227 -9.89 -18.88 27.69
CA MET A 227 -9.46 -18.04 28.79
C MET A 227 -10.12 -16.65 28.75
N ASP A 228 -11.10 -16.42 27.88
CA ASP A 228 -11.73 -15.11 27.62
C ASP A 228 -10.75 -13.99 27.23
N GLU A 229 -9.58 -14.34 26.72
CA GLU A 229 -8.52 -13.39 26.36
C GLU A 229 -8.61 -12.88 24.91
N LEU A 230 -9.50 -13.45 24.09
CA LEU A 230 -9.64 -13.06 22.68
C LEU A 230 -10.62 -11.88 22.56
N THR A 231 -10.07 -10.69 22.76
CA THR A 231 -10.83 -9.44 22.77
C THR A 231 -10.66 -8.65 21.49
N GLU A 232 -11.61 -7.75 21.20
CA GLU A 232 -11.50 -6.75 20.13
C GLU A 232 -10.20 -5.95 20.27
N ASP A 233 -9.88 -5.48 21.47
CA ASP A 233 -8.68 -4.66 21.75
C ASP A 233 -7.40 -5.43 21.45
N LEU A 234 -7.33 -6.72 21.79
CA LEU A 234 -6.19 -7.56 21.45
C LEU A 234 -5.98 -7.65 19.93
N LEU A 235 -7.07 -7.81 19.16
CA LEU A 235 -6.99 -7.91 17.71
C LEU A 235 -6.59 -6.58 17.07
N LEU A 236 -7.12 -5.46 17.59
CA LEU A 236 -6.73 -4.12 17.17
C LEU A 236 -5.24 -3.86 17.40
N ASP A 237 -4.73 -4.22 18.58
CA ASP A 237 -3.32 -4.06 18.94
C ASP A 237 -2.40 -4.96 18.09
N ARG A 238 -2.80 -6.21 17.87
CA ARG A 238 -1.98 -7.20 17.16
C ARG A 238 -1.97 -7.06 15.64
N LEU A 239 -3.11 -6.72 15.05
CA LEU A 239 -3.31 -6.72 13.61
C LEU A 239 -3.37 -5.30 13.03
N GLY A 240 -3.71 -4.29 13.85
CA GLY A 240 -3.77 -2.89 13.42
C GLY A 240 -4.90 -2.57 12.43
N TYR A 241 -5.89 -3.48 12.29
CA TYR A 241 -7.00 -3.30 11.37
C TYR A 241 -8.09 -2.36 11.94
N PRO A 242 -8.92 -1.73 11.08
CA PRO A 242 -9.99 -0.85 11.54
C PRO A 242 -11.02 -1.58 12.41
N VAL A 243 -11.54 -0.90 13.43
CA VAL A 243 -12.56 -1.44 14.35
C VAL A 243 -13.75 -2.10 13.63
N PRO A 244 -14.35 -1.50 12.58
CA PRO A 244 -15.47 -2.12 11.87
C PRO A 244 -15.11 -3.50 11.29
N ILE A 245 -13.92 -3.63 10.69
CA ILE A 245 -13.44 -4.88 10.09
C ILE A 245 -13.22 -5.95 11.16
N VAL A 246 -12.62 -5.59 12.29
CA VAL A 246 -12.40 -6.52 13.42
C VAL A 246 -13.75 -7.02 13.95
N ARG A 247 -14.74 -6.14 14.11
CA ARG A 247 -16.10 -6.52 14.57
C ARG A 247 -16.80 -7.43 13.59
N GLU A 248 -16.79 -7.10 12.30
CA GLU A 248 -17.38 -7.91 11.25
C GLU A 248 -16.78 -9.32 11.24
N ALA A 249 -15.45 -9.43 11.33
CA ALA A 249 -14.78 -10.73 11.41
C ALA A 249 -15.21 -11.53 12.65
N LEU A 250 -15.30 -10.89 13.83
CA LEU A 250 -15.75 -11.56 15.07
C LEU A 250 -17.21 -12.00 15.00
N GLU A 251 -18.08 -11.19 14.37
CA GLU A 251 -19.46 -11.55 14.13
C GLU A 251 -19.58 -12.74 13.16
N ASN A 252 -18.78 -12.75 12.09
CA ASN A 252 -18.77 -13.84 11.12
C ASN A 252 -18.30 -15.14 11.76
N ILE A 253 -17.22 -15.10 12.56
CA ILE A 253 -16.77 -16.27 13.32
C ILE A 253 -17.86 -16.80 14.26
N ALA A 254 -18.55 -15.91 14.99
CA ALA A 254 -19.63 -16.30 15.90
C ALA A 254 -20.87 -16.85 15.18
N LYS A 255 -21.09 -16.47 13.90
CA LYS A 255 -22.16 -17.06 13.07
C LYS A 255 -21.80 -18.45 12.53
N GLU A 256 -20.52 -18.64 12.18
CA GLU A 256 -20.01 -19.91 11.63
C GLU A 256 -19.85 -21.00 12.69
N ASP A 257 -19.49 -20.63 13.94
CA ASP A 257 -19.29 -21.57 15.03
C ASP A 257 -20.41 -21.45 16.09
N PRO A 258 -21.33 -22.46 16.16
CA PRO A 258 -22.46 -22.42 17.11
C PRO A 258 -22.04 -22.50 18.59
N PHE A 259 -20.78 -22.80 18.87
CA PHE A 259 -20.21 -22.79 20.23
C PHE A 259 -19.58 -21.48 20.63
N LEU A 260 -19.54 -20.50 19.72
CA LEU A 260 -18.97 -19.17 19.96
C LEU A 260 -20.06 -18.11 19.93
N LYS A 261 -19.85 -17.07 20.70
CA LYS A 261 -20.66 -15.84 20.69
C LYS A 261 -19.75 -14.63 20.77
N PHE A 262 -20.03 -13.63 19.95
CA PHE A 262 -19.44 -12.32 20.10
C PHE A 262 -20.21 -11.53 21.16
N ASP A 263 -19.60 -11.35 22.34
CA ASP A 263 -20.20 -10.64 23.48
C ASP A 263 -19.87 -9.14 23.39
N THR A 264 -20.91 -8.36 23.14
CA THR A 264 -20.85 -6.88 23.03
C THR A 264 -21.47 -6.18 24.24
N LYS A 265 -21.87 -6.95 25.30
CA LYS A 265 -22.50 -6.37 26.48
C LYS A 265 -21.49 -5.77 27.47
N THR A 266 -20.29 -6.33 27.50
CA THR A 266 -19.21 -5.90 28.39
C THR A 266 -18.00 -5.49 27.56
N ARG A 267 -17.27 -4.44 28.01
CA ARG A 267 -16.01 -4.05 27.37
C ARG A 267 -14.82 -4.63 28.12
N PRO A 268 -13.75 -5.01 27.42
CA PRO A 268 -13.64 -5.08 25.95
C PRO A 268 -14.55 -6.13 25.33
N TYR A 269 -15.06 -5.87 24.10
CA TYR A 269 -15.84 -6.86 23.36
C TYR A 269 -15.00 -8.09 23.04
N ARG A 270 -15.58 -9.29 23.13
CA ARG A 270 -14.80 -10.53 23.06
C ARG A 270 -15.59 -11.70 22.49
N LEU A 271 -14.86 -12.68 21.93
CA LEU A 271 -15.44 -13.99 21.65
C LEU A 271 -15.48 -14.81 22.93
N VAL A 272 -16.65 -15.34 23.26
CA VAL A 272 -16.86 -16.22 24.40
C VAL A 272 -17.42 -17.57 23.96
N ARG A 273 -17.04 -18.62 24.68
CA ARG A 273 -17.58 -19.95 24.42
C ARG A 273 -18.92 -20.13 25.11
N ILE A 274 -19.89 -20.65 24.37
CA ILE A 274 -21.20 -21.00 24.91
C ILE A 274 -21.17 -22.49 25.28
N TYR A 275 -21.35 -22.78 26.56
CA TYR A 275 -21.63 -24.13 27.02
C TYR A 275 -23.15 -24.35 26.95
N ARG A 276 -23.59 -25.28 26.09
CA ARG A 276 -24.98 -25.73 26.07
C ARG A 276 -25.17 -26.90 27.02
#